data_8d3fdd825ab5d0641b841f74303cf93f
#
_entry.id   8d3fdd825ab5d0641b841f74303cf93f
#
_cell.length_a   1.000
_cell.length_b   1.000
_cell.length_c   1.000
_cell.angle_alpha   90.00
_cell.angle_beta   90.00
_cell.angle_gamma   90.00
#
_symmetry.space_group_name_H-M   'P 1'
#
loop_
_entity.id
_entity.type
_entity.pdbx_description
1 polymer ?
#
loop_
_entity_poly.entity_id
_entity_poly.type
_entity_poly.pdbx_seq_one_letter_code
_entity_poly.pdbx_strand_id
1 'polypeptide(L)'
;QSVLTQPPSVSAAPGQKVTIFCSGSSSNIGNNYVSWYQQLPGTAPKLLIYENNKRPSGIPDRFSGSRSGTSATLGITGLQTGDEAEYDCGTWHSSLSAGGVFGTGTKVTVL
;
A
#
# COMPACT_ATOMS: atom_id res chain seq x y z
N GLN A 1 13.09 5.02 14.81
CA GLN A 1 12.66 4.70 13.50
C GLN A 1 11.25 5.17 13.23
N SER A 2 11.06 5.70 12.05
CA SER A 2 9.73 6.12 11.63
C SER A 2 8.96 4.92 11.13
N VAL A 3 7.65 4.96 11.34
CA VAL A 3 6.73 4.07 10.67
C VAL A 3 5.84 4.90 9.76
N LEU A 4 5.32 4.27 8.74
CA LEU A 4 4.35 4.91 7.86
C LEU A 4 2.96 4.65 8.43
N THR A 5 2.12 5.66 8.44
CA THR A 5 0.80 5.56 9.08
C THR A 5 -0.25 5.24 8.05
N GLN A 6 -1.01 4.18 8.29
CA GLN A 6 -2.13 3.74 7.47
C GLN A 6 -3.37 3.61 8.35
N PRO A 7 -4.58 3.76 7.77
CA PRO A 7 -5.79 3.44 8.52
C PRO A 7 -5.79 1.95 8.88
N PRO A 8 -6.26 1.57 10.08
CA PRO A 8 -6.23 0.15 10.49
C PRO A 8 -7.08 -0.75 9.60
N SER A 9 -8.22 -0.24 9.13
CA SER A 9 -9.11 -1.04 8.30
C SER A 9 -9.96 -0.15 7.42
N VAL A 10 -10.37 -0.71 6.28
CA VAL A 10 -11.37 -0.11 5.41
C VAL A 10 -12.29 -1.24 4.94
N SER A 11 -13.53 -0.91 4.63
CA SER A 11 -14.47 -1.90 4.13
C SER A 11 -15.33 -1.28 3.04
N ALA A 12 -15.76 -2.12 2.11
CA ALA A 12 -16.65 -1.70 1.02
C ALA A 12 -17.33 -2.93 0.45
N ALA A 13 -18.38 -2.69 -0.33
CA ALA A 13 -19.12 -3.75 -1.00
C ALA A 13 -18.41 -4.15 -2.30
N PRO A 14 -18.68 -5.36 -2.81
CA PRO A 14 -18.14 -5.77 -4.10
C PRO A 14 -18.51 -4.77 -5.20
N GLY A 15 -17.56 -4.51 -6.09
CA GLY A 15 -17.74 -3.57 -7.20
C GLY A 15 -17.39 -2.13 -6.85
N GLN A 16 -17.26 -1.80 -5.58
CA GLN A 16 -16.93 -0.44 -5.17
C GLN A 16 -15.42 -0.21 -5.23
N LYS A 17 -15.03 1.04 -4.99
CA LYS A 17 -13.63 1.44 -4.92
C LYS A 17 -13.23 1.65 -3.47
N VAL A 18 -12.04 1.19 -3.11
CA VAL A 18 -11.42 1.58 -1.84
C VAL A 18 -10.13 2.33 -2.12
N THR A 19 -9.79 3.21 -1.19
CA THR A 19 -8.57 4.01 -1.23
C THR A 19 -7.88 3.88 0.11
N ILE A 20 -6.59 3.55 0.08
CA ILE A 20 -5.79 3.37 1.29
C ILE A 20 -4.67 4.40 1.27
N PHE A 21 -4.62 5.23 2.31
CA PHE A 21 -3.60 6.25 2.45
C PHE A 21 -2.44 5.74 3.28
N CYS A 22 -1.26 6.26 2.98
CA CYS A 22 -0.02 5.94 3.67
C CYS A 22 0.71 7.26 3.87
N SER A 23 0.84 7.68 5.12
CA SER A 23 1.46 8.96 5.46
C SER A 23 2.84 8.76 6.03
N GLY A 24 3.79 9.51 5.53
CA GLY A 24 5.17 9.47 5.99
C GLY A 24 5.71 10.87 6.20
N SER A 25 6.99 11.03 5.91
CA SER A 25 7.70 12.29 6.09
C SER A 25 8.63 12.53 4.91
N SER A 26 9.30 13.68 4.94
CA SER A 26 10.29 14.00 3.92
C SER A 26 11.49 13.05 3.93
N SER A 27 11.74 12.37 5.06
CA SER A 27 12.86 11.44 5.17
C SER A 27 12.57 10.07 4.55
N ASN A 28 11.33 9.75 4.30
CA ASN A 28 10.96 8.47 3.70
C ASN A 28 10.16 8.66 2.42
N ILE A 29 8.85 8.82 2.47
CA ILE A 29 8.04 8.93 1.25
C ILE A 29 8.44 10.14 0.41
N GLY A 30 8.80 11.25 1.05
CA GLY A 30 9.14 12.46 0.34
C GLY A 30 10.34 12.36 -0.57
N ASN A 31 11.24 11.40 -0.32
CA ASN A 31 12.49 11.25 -1.07
C ASN A 31 12.66 9.88 -1.73
N ASN A 32 11.71 8.97 -1.57
CA ASN A 32 11.92 7.60 -2.02
C ASN A 32 10.67 7.06 -2.70
N TYR A 33 10.86 6.04 -3.51
CA TYR A 33 9.74 5.34 -4.13
C TYR A 33 8.96 4.56 -3.10
N VAL A 34 7.65 4.48 -3.32
CA VAL A 34 6.74 3.73 -2.46
C VAL A 34 6.33 2.44 -3.16
N SER A 35 6.31 1.38 -2.40
CA SER A 35 5.80 0.08 -2.84
C SER A 35 4.60 -0.30 -2.00
N TRP A 36 3.75 -1.14 -2.55
CA TRP A 36 2.60 -1.68 -1.85
C TRP A 36 2.63 -3.19 -1.93
N TYR A 37 2.25 -3.83 -0.84
CA TYR A 37 2.22 -5.29 -0.72
C TYR A 37 0.83 -5.73 -0.33
N GLN A 38 0.43 -6.89 -0.84
CA GLN A 38 -0.83 -7.53 -0.49
C GLN A 38 -0.52 -8.85 0.22
N GLN A 39 -1.11 -9.06 1.38
CA GLN A 39 -0.98 -10.30 2.10
C GLN A 39 -2.36 -10.90 2.32
N LEU A 40 -2.64 -11.97 1.56
CA LEU A 40 -3.86 -12.74 1.74
C LEU A 40 -3.72 -13.58 3.00
N PRO A 41 -4.84 -13.93 3.66
CA PRO A 41 -4.78 -14.73 4.88
C PRO A 41 -3.98 -16.02 4.66
N GLY A 42 -3.03 -16.27 5.57
CA GLY A 42 -2.24 -17.49 5.53
C GLY A 42 -1.18 -17.57 4.45
N THR A 43 -0.88 -16.47 3.76
CA THR A 43 0.10 -16.46 2.67
C THR A 43 1.18 -15.42 2.93
N ALA A 44 2.28 -15.54 2.20
CA ALA A 44 3.34 -14.53 2.24
C ALA A 44 2.90 -13.27 1.49
N PRO A 45 3.44 -12.10 1.87
CA PRO A 45 3.14 -10.87 1.14
C PRO A 45 3.59 -10.95 -0.31
N LYS A 46 2.82 -10.29 -1.18
CA LYS A 46 3.09 -10.23 -2.61
C LYS A 46 3.23 -8.78 -3.02
N LEU A 47 4.23 -8.48 -3.85
CA LEU A 47 4.42 -7.12 -4.36
C LEU A 47 3.27 -6.77 -5.30
N LEU A 48 2.60 -5.65 -5.02
CA LEU A 48 1.43 -5.21 -5.75
C LEU A 48 1.75 -4.01 -6.63
N ILE A 49 2.48 -3.03 -6.08
CA ILE A 49 2.88 -1.80 -6.75
C ILE A 49 4.33 -1.51 -6.37
N TYR A 50 5.12 -1.02 -7.32
CA TYR A 50 6.47 -0.56 -7.03
C TYR A 50 6.73 0.76 -7.76
N GLU A 51 7.74 1.49 -7.31
CA GLU A 51 8.10 2.80 -7.88
C GLU A 51 6.89 3.72 -7.96
N ASN A 52 6.11 3.75 -6.90
CA ASN A 52 4.91 4.58 -6.69
C ASN A 52 3.68 4.10 -7.44
N ASN A 53 3.81 3.68 -8.71
CA ASN A 53 2.63 3.47 -9.56
C ASN A 53 2.77 2.35 -10.58
N LYS A 54 3.80 1.53 -10.49
CA LYS A 54 4.03 0.46 -11.47
C LYS A 54 3.52 -0.87 -10.94
N ARG A 55 2.93 -1.65 -11.81
CA ARG A 55 2.42 -2.98 -11.47
C ARG A 55 3.37 -4.04 -12.00
N PRO A 56 3.76 -5.03 -11.17
CA PRO A 56 4.44 -6.21 -11.70
C PRO A 56 3.56 -6.97 -12.66
N SER A 57 4.18 -7.80 -13.48
CA SER A 57 3.44 -8.68 -14.38
C SER A 57 2.46 -9.55 -13.59
N GLY A 58 1.23 -9.64 -14.05
CA GLY A 58 0.20 -10.42 -13.40
C GLY A 58 -0.69 -9.66 -12.44
N ILE A 59 -0.35 -8.41 -12.13
CA ILE A 59 -1.21 -7.58 -11.27
C ILE A 59 -2.19 -6.82 -12.16
N PRO A 60 -3.50 -6.99 -11.96
CA PRO A 60 -4.50 -6.32 -12.82
C PRO A 60 -4.53 -4.82 -12.60
N ASP A 61 -5.03 -4.10 -13.59
CA ASP A 61 -5.07 -2.64 -13.57
C ASP A 61 -6.11 -2.06 -12.62
N ARG A 62 -6.89 -2.93 -11.96
CA ARG A 62 -7.78 -2.49 -10.87
C ARG A 62 -7.00 -1.91 -9.70
N PHE A 63 -5.74 -2.27 -9.56
CA PHE A 63 -4.84 -1.75 -8.53
C PHE A 63 -4.03 -0.62 -9.11
N SER A 64 -4.00 0.50 -8.41
CA SER A 64 -3.24 1.67 -8.84
C SER A 64 -2.59 2.33 -7.63
N GLY A 65 -1.48 3.01 -7.87
CA GLY A 65 -0.77 3.71 -6.82
C GLY A 65 -0.41 5.11 -7.25
N SER A 66 -0.25 5.98 -6.27
CA SER A 66 0.23 7.33 -6.51
C SER A 66 0.97 7.83 -5.27
N ARG A 67 1.79 8.85 -5.48
CA ARG A 67 2.49 9.52 -4.39
C ARG A 67 2.38 11.03 -4.61
N SER A 68 2.13 11.74 -3.52
CA SER A 68 2.08 13.19 -3.54
C SER A 68 2.72 13.71 -2.26
N GLY A 69 3.83 14.44 -2.40
CA GLY A 69 4.54 14.94 -1.23
C GLY A 69 5.01 13.82 -0.33
N THR A 70 4.52 13.80 0.90
CA THR A 70 4.90 12.81 1.91
C THR A 70 3.83 11.74 2.11
N SER A 71 2.89 11.63 1.19
CA SER A 71 1.80 10.65 1.27
C SER A 71 1.75 9.79 0.02
N ALA A 72 1.27 8.58 0.17
CA ALA A 72 1.02 7.67 -0.93
C ALA A 72 -0.39 7.13 -0.83
N THR A 73 -0.91 6.67 -1.95
CA THR A 73 -2.29 6.18 -2.02
C THR A 73 -2.34 4.92 -2.87
N LEU A 74 -3.00 3.89 -2.37
CA LEU A 74 -3.36 2.71 -3.14
C LEU A 74 -4.84 2.76 -3.44
N GLY A 75 -5.19 2.61 -4.71
CA GLY A 75 -6.59 2.51 -5.14
C GLY A 75 -6.90 1.12 -5.65
N ILE A 76 -8.07 0.60 -5.25
CA ILE A 76 -8.56 -0.68 -5.73
C ILE A 76 -9.97 -0.43 -6.26
N THR A 77 -10.16 -0.58 -7.58
CA THR A 77 -11.47 -0.44 -8.19
C THR A 77 -12.08 -1.81 -8.44
N GLY A 78 -13.40 -1.86 -8.60
CA GLY A 78 -14.07 -3.13 -8.86
C GLY A 78 -13.78 -4.17 -7.80
N LEU A 79 -13.92 -3.80 -6.54
CA LEU A 79 -13.53 -4.63 -5.40
C LEU A 79 -14.19 -6.01 -5.49
N GLN A 80 -13.37 -7.06 -5.27
CA GLN A 80 -13.82 -8.44 -5.31
C GLN A 80 -13.60 -9.11 -3.96
N THR A 81 -14.34 -10.16 -3.68
CA THR A 81 -14.17 -10.87 -2.41
C THR A 81 -12.74 -11.39 -2.23
N GLY A 82 -12.08 -11.76 -3.32
CA GLY A 82 -10.68 -12.20 -3.26
C GLY A 82 -9.68 -11.10 -2.95
N ASP A 83 -10.11 -9.84 -2.89
CA ASP A 83 -9.23 -8.72 -2.51
C ASP A 83 -9.15 -8.55 -1.00
N GLU A 84 -9.90 -9.30 -0.23
CA GLU A 84 -9.88 -9.20 1.22
C GLU A 84 -8.52 -9.67 1.73
N ALA A 85 -7.75 -8.72 2.28
CA ALA A 85 -6.34 -8.94 2.60
C ALA A 85 -5.85 -7.78 3.46
N GLU A 86 -4.61 -7.90 3.92
CA GLU A 86 -3.89 -6.77 4.50
C GLU A 86 -3.03 -6.12 3.41
N TYR A 87 -3.01 -4.79 3.40
CA TYR A 87 -2.24 -4.02 2.43
C TYR A 87 -1.26 -3.13 3.17
N ASP A 88 0.01 -3.25 2.85
CA ASP A 88 1.08 -2.52 3.51
C ASP A 88 1.82 -1.65 2.52
N CYS A 89 2.06 -0.39 2.87
CA CYS A 89 2.98 0.45 2.11
C CYS A 89 4.39 0.26 2.64
N GLY A 90 5.38 0.53 1.80
CA GLY A 90 6.77 0.45 2.19
C GLY A 90 7.62 1.39 1.37
N THR A 91 8.71 1.84 1.96
CA THR A 91 9.66 2.73 1.30
C THR A 91 11.01 2.61 1.99
N TRP A 92 11.99 3.36 1.51
CA TRP A 92 13.29 3.47 2.17
C TRP A 92 13.35 4.75 2.98
N HIS A 93 14.11 4.72 4.07
CA HIS A 93 14.40 5.91 4.84
C HIS A 93 15.74 6.48 4.34
N SER A 94 15.83 7.81 4.29
CA SER A 94 17.05 8.48 3.78
C SER A 94 18.23 8.36 4.71
N SER A 95 18.01 8.03 5.98
CA SER A 95 19.08 7.85 6.92
C SER A 95 19.91 6.63 6.56
N LEU A 96 21.22 6.74 6.71
CA LEU A 96 22.15 5.68 6.32
C LEU A 96 21.87 4.34 6.98
N SER A 97 21.42 4.36 8.22
CA SER A 97 21.27 3.13 8.99
C SER A 97 19.85 2.59 9.02
N ALA A 98 18.90 3.29 8.42
CA ALA A 98 17.51 2.93 8.64
C ALA A 98 17.00 1.80 7.75
N GLY A 99 17.39 1.79 6.48
CA GLY A 99 16.88 0.78 5.55
C GLY A 99 15.41 0.97 5.23
N GLY A 100 14.67 -0.13 5.12
CA GLY A 100 13.27 -0.10 4.75
C GLY A 100 12.36 0.34 5.89
N VAL A 101 11.31 1.04 5.54
CA VAL A 101 10.27 1.51 6.45
C VAL A 101 8.93 1.05 5.93
N PHE A 102 8.12 0.46 6.78
CA PHE A 102 6.84 -0.09 6.38
C PHE A 102 5.69 0.55 7.13
N GLY A 103 4.53 0.50 6.52
CA GLY A 103 3.31 0.98 7.13
C GLY A 103 2.77 0.06 8.20
N THR A 104 1.80 0.57 8.93
CA THR A 104 1.15 -0.18 10.00
C THR A 104 0.16 -1.21 9.48
N GLY A 105 -0.13 -1.17 8.18
CA GLY A 105 -1.01 -2.13 7.55
C GLY A 105 -2.48 -1.72 7.59
N THR A 106 -3.20 -2.02 6.51
CA THR A 106 -4.64 -1.78 6.42
C THR A 106 -5.31 -3.08 6.04
N LYS A 107 -6.25 -3.51 6.86
CA LYS A 107 -7.07 -4.67 6.54
C LYS A 107 -8.27 -4.23 5.71
N VAL A 108 -8.43 -4.82 4.53
CA VAL A 108 -9.56 -4.56 3.66
C VAL A 108 -10.58 -5.69 3.85
N THR A 109 -11.81 -5.32 4.16
CA THR A 109 -12.92 -6.25 4.33
C THR A 109 -13.94 -6.00 3.21
N VAL A 110 -14.36 -7.05 2.55
CA VAL A 110 -15.37 -6.97 1.48
C VAL A 110 -16.69 -7.41 2.09
N LEU A 111 -17.65 -6.48 2.08
CA LEU A 111 -18.94 -6.67 2.75
C LEU A 111 -19.89 -7.59 1.98
#